data_0329400f5a634776568a2fd6662580f2
#
_entry.id   0329400f5a634776568a2fd6662580f2
#
_cell.length_a   1.000
_cell.length_b   1.000
_cell.length_c   1.000
_cell.angle_alpha   90.00
_cell.angle_beta   90.00
_cell.angle_gamma   90.00
#
_symmetry.space_group_name_H-M   'P 1'
#
loop_
_entity.id
_entity.type
_entity.pdbx_description
1 polymer ?
#
loop_
_entity_poly.entity_id
_entity_poly.type
_entity_poly.pdbx_seq_one_letter_code
_entity_poly.pdbx_strand_id
1 'polypeptide(L)'
;ASCEMGAILGGGTPKQIKAMKKFGSDIGVAFQIKDDLLDVLGERSVIGKPAGRDLEKGKLTLPVIKMLGNNPSLKPNVITLIENNDRDGLRDLLESTGSVQCAYEEVGVLVDSATKGIKQCVQNDASEQLCLLAEQINTTI
;
A
#
# COMPACT_ATOMS: atom_id res chain seq x y z
N ALA A 1 10.52 4.37 10.67
CA ALA A 1 11.22 4.57 11.96
C ALA A 1 11.83 3.27 12.48
N SER A 2 11.06 2.17 12.70
CA SER A 2 11.53 0.93 13.35
C SER A 2 12.74 0.31 12.67
N CYS A 3 12.74 0.16 11.35
CA CYS A 3 13.88 -0.39 10.60
C CYS A 3 15.14 0.48 10.73
N GLU A 4 14.99 1.81 10.68
CA GLU A 4 16.09 2.75 10.87
C GLU A 4 16.67 2.66 12.29
N MET A 5 15.82 2.64 13.31
CA MET A 5 16.24 2.49 14.71
C MET A 5 16.94 1.16 14.96
N GLY A 6 16.40 0.05 14.43
CA GLY A 6 17.03 -1.27 14.53
C GLY A 6 18.43 -1.28 13.91
N ALA A 7 18.62 -0.64 12.76
CA ALA A 7 19.94 -0.54 12.13
C ALA A 7 20.91 0.31 12.95
N ILE A 8 20.47 1.39 13.56
CA ILE A 8 21.31 2.24 14.43
C ILE A 8 21.74 1.45 15.68
N LEU A 9 20.80 0.80 16.37
CA LEU A 9 21.07 0.04 17.58
C LEU A 9 21.95 -1.19 17.29
N GLY A 10 21.83 -1.77 16.10
CA GLY A 10 22.68 -2.87 15.64
C GLY A 10 24.08 -2.45 15.16
N GLY A 11 24.45 -1.18 15.30
CA GLY A 11 25.78 -0.69 14.89
C GLY A 11 25.98 -0.62 13.38
N GLY A 12 24.89 -0.47 12.62
CA GLY A 12 24.95 -0.40 11.17
C GLY A 12 25.75 0.82 10.66
N THR A 13 26.41 0.66 9.53
CA THR A 13 27.07 1.76 8.83
C THR A 13 26.05 2.78 8.32
N PRO A 14 26.45 4.04 8.05
CA PRO A 14 25.52 5.06 7.50
C PRO A 14 24.78 4.61 6.23
N LYS A 15 25.44 3.81 5.39
CA LYS A 15 24.85 3.24 4.18
C LYS A 15 23.75 2.23 4.51
N GLN A 16 23.99 1.34 5.48
CA GLN A 16 23.02 0.35 5.95
C GLN A 16 21.83 1.02 6.64
N ILE A 17 22.06 1.99 7.50
CA ILE A 17 21.01 2.77 8.16
C ILE A 17 20.09 3.43 7.12
N LYS A 18 20.68 4.07 6.11
CA LYS A 18 19.92 4.70 5.01
C LYS A 18 19.09 3.68 4.21
N ALA A 19 19.66 2.51 3.94
CA ALA A 19 18.96 1.43 3.23
C ALA A 19 17.78 0.90 4.06
N MET A 20 17.98 0.67 5.35
CA MET A 20 16.92 0.21 6.27
C MET A 20 15.83 1.25 6.48
N LYS A 21 16.19 2.53 6.52
CA LYS A 21 15.19 3.63 6.54
C LYS A 21 14.32 3.60 5.30
N LYS A 22 14.94 3.51 4.11
CA LYS A 22 14.20 3.44 2.84
C LYS A 22 13.32 2.21 2.77
N PHE A 23 13.84 1.03 3.13
CA PHE A 23 13.07 -0.20 3.20
C PHE A 23 11.82 -0.04 4.07
N GLY A 24 11.97 0.41 5.31
CA GLY A 24 10.83 0.59 6.21
C GLY A 24 9.82 1.63 5.72
N SER A 25 10.26 2.64 4.96
CA SER A 25 9.37 3.60 4.31
C SER A 25 8.59 2.96 3.16
N ASP A 26 9.28 2.31 2.23
CA ASP A 26 8.67 1.71 1.04
C ASP A 26 7.66 0.61 1.43
N ILE A 27 8.06 -0.28 2.37
CA ILE A 27 7.18 -1.34 2.86
C ILE A 27 5.98 -0.80 3.64
N GLY A 28 6.18 0.24 4.45
CA GLY A 28 5.08 0.89 5.17
C GLY A 28 4.05 1.53 4.24
N VAL A 29 4.51 2.16 3.15
CA VAL A 29 3.62 2.72 2.12
C VAL A 29 2.93 1.60 1.34
N ALA A 30 3.65 0.56 0.92
CA ALA A 30 3.08 -0.59 0.22
C ALA A 30 1.98 -1.28 1.05
N PHE A 31 2.23 -1.47 2.36
CA PHE A 31 1.26 -2.03 3.28
C PHE A 31 0.00 -1.15 3.39
N GLN A 32 0.17 0.18 3.49
CA GLN A 32 -0.97 1.09 3.57
C GLN A 32 -1.80 1.10 2.28
N ILE A 33 -1.14 1.09 1.09
CA ILE A 33 -1.86 0.99 -0.19
C ILE A 33 -2.69 -0.28 -0.25
N LYS A 34 -2.13 -1.39 0.23
CA LYS A 34 -2.83 -2.67 0.27
C LYS A 34 -4.01 -2.66 1.24
N ASP A 35 -3.85 -2.09 2.42
CA ASP A 35 -4.92 -1.92 3.41
C ASP A 35 -6.07 -1.08 2.83
N ASP A 36 -5.73 0.03 2.16
CA ASP A 36 -6.68 0.88 1.44
C ASP A 36 -7.44 0.12 0.33
N LEU A 37 -6.73 -0.73 -0.44
CA LEU A 37 -7.34 -1.58 -1.46
C LEU A 37 -8.30 -2.59 -0.85
N LEU A 38 -7.90 -3.26 0.22
CA LEU A 38 -8.73 -4.22 0.93
C LEU A 38 -9.98 -3.57 1.55
N ASP A 39 -9.88 -2.32 2.03
CA ASP A 39 -11.02 -1.59 2.57
C ASP A 39 -12.06 -1.27 1.47
N VAL A 40 -11.61 -0.95 0.26
CA VAL A 40 -12.49 -0.64 -0.88
C VAL A 40 -13.03 -1.90 -1.56
N LEU A 41 -12.17 -2.92 -1.74
CA LEU A 41 -12.49 -4.15 -2.49
C LEU A 41 -13.01 -5.28 -1.59
N GLY A 42 -12.75 -5.19 -0.29
CA GLY A 42 -12.90 -6.29 0.66
C GLY A 42 -14.33 -6.82 0.74
N GLU A 43 -14.48 -8.09 0.45
CA GLU A 43 -15.68 -8.83 0.79
C GLU A 43 -15.79 -8.94 2.32
N ARG A 44 -16.99 -8.73 2.83
CA ARG A 44 -17.33 -8.81 4.27
C ARG A 44 -16.86 -10.10 4.96
N SER A 45 -16.48 -11.14 4.21
CA SER A 45 -16.22 -12.49 4.71
C SER A 45 -14.78 -12.74 5.19
N VAL A 46 -13.78 -11.97 4.74
CA VAL A 46 -12.37 -12.36 4.93
C VAL A 46 -11.71 -11.72 6.15
N ILE A 47 -12.15 -10.54 6.61
CA ILE A 47 -11.40 -9.75 7.61
C ILE A 47 -12.15 -9.55 8.95
N GLY A 48 -13.41 -9.97 9.06
CA GLY A 48 -14.19 -9.78 10.30
C GLY A 48 -14.42 -8.30 10.68
N LYS A 49 -13.99 -7.34 9.84
CA LYS A 49 -14.21 -5.90 9.99
C LYS A 49 -15.16 -5.42 8.91
N PRO A 50 -16.06 -4.47 9.19
CA PRO A 50 -16.87 -3.87 8.14
C PRO A 50 -15.94 -3.11 7.18
N ALA A 51 -15.90 -3.52 5.90
CA ALA A 51 -15.19 -2.82 4.82
C ALA A 51 -15.76 -1.41 4.61
N GLY A 52 -14.97 -0.49 4.03
CA GLY A 52 -15.41 0.87 3.67
C GLY A 52 -15.45 1.88 4.81
N ARG A 53 -14.76 1.62 5.91
CA ARG A 53 -14.69 2.57 7.04
C ARG A 53 -14.00 3.89 6.69
N ASP A 54 -13.03 3.85 5.80
CA ASP A 54 -12.31 5.06 5.40
C ASP A 54 -13.19 5.94 4.51
N LEU A 55 -14.01 5.32 3.66
CA LEU A 55 -15.02 6.02 2.88
C LEU A 55 -16.08 6.71 3.74
N GLU A 56 -16.60 6.01 4.75
CA GLU A 56 -17.57 6.56 5.71
C GLU A 56 -17.03 7.80 6.45
N LYS A 57 -15.72 7.86 6.64
CA LYS A 57 -15.02 9.00 7.24
C LYS A 57 -14.63 10.08 6.24
N GLY A 58 -15.01 9.95 4.96
CA GLY A 58 -14.63 10.88 3.91
C GLY A 58 -13.13 10.85 3.55
N LYS A 59 -12.42 9.79 3.92
CA LYS A 59 -11.01 9.66 3.55
C LYS A 59 -10.90 9.19 2.10
N LEU A 60 -10.15 9.95 1.31
CA LEU A 60 -9.78 9.53 -0.04
C LEU A 60 -8.59 8.57 0.04
N THR A 61 -8.82 7.32 -0.33
CA THR A 61 -7.77 6.30 -0.44
C THR A 61 -6.93 6.50 -1.70
N LEU A 62 -5.73 5.92 -1.74
CA LEU A 62 -4.82 6.10 -2.87
C LEU A 62 -5.45 5.71 -4.22
N PRO A 63 -6.19 4.59 -4.36
CA PRO A 63 -6.87 4.26 -5.62
C PRO A 63 -7.81 5.36 -6.10
N VAL A 64 -8.59 5.97 -5.20
CA VAL A 64 -9.49 7.08 -5.54
C VAL A 64 -8.72 8.33 -5.98
N ILE A 65 -7.63 8.66 -5.27
CA ILE A 65 -6.77 9.81 -5.61
C ILE A 65 -6.16 9.61 -7.00
N LYS A 66 -5.64 8.42 -7.31
CA LYS A 66 -5.08 8.10 -8.64
C LYS A 66 -6.13 8.16 -9.73
N MET A 67 -7.31 7.60 -9.50
CA MET A 67 -8.43 7.68 -10.43
C MET A 67 -8.77 9.12 -10.78
N LEU A 68 -8.93 9.97 -9.77
CA LEU A 68 -9.27 11.38 -9.97
C LEU A 68 -8.12 12.17 -10.60
N GLY A 69 -6.86 11.80 -10.34
CA GLY A 69 -5.70 12.39 -10.99
C GLY A 69 -5.66 12.11 -12.49
N ASN A 70 -6.01 10.88 -12.89
CA ASN A 70 -6.05 10.48 -14.30
C ASN A 70 -7.36 10.89 -14.99
N ASN A 71 -8.45 10.99 -14.25
CA ASN A 71 -9.79 11.27 -14.77
C ASN A 71 -10.51 12.35 -13.92
N PRO A 72 -10.10 13.63 -13.98
CA PRO A 72 -10.67 14.68 -13.13
C PRO A 72 -12.19 14.90 -13.34
N SER A 73 -12.71 14.54 -14.51
CA SER A 73 -14.14 14.63 -14.85
C SER A 73 -15.03 13.70 -14.02
N LEU A 74 -14.46 12.66 -13.40
CA LEU A 74 -15.18 11.72 -12.55
C LEU A 74 -15.46 12.27 -11.13
N LYS A 75 -14.87 13.42 -10.77
CA LYS A 75 -15.00 13.98 -9.43
C LYS A 75 -16.46 14.15 -8.95
N PRO A 76 -17.40 14.69 -9.74
CA PRO A 76 -18.80 14.78 -9.30
C PRO A 76 -19.44 13.43 -9.03
N ASN A 77 -19.15 12.44 -9.89
CA ASN A 77 -19.67 11.07 -9.71
C ASN A 77 -19.14 10.43 -8.43
N VAL A 78 -17.82 10.53 -8.18
CA VAL A 78 -17.21 10.02 -6.95
C VAL A 78 -17.80 10.67 -5.70
N ILE A 79 -18.04 11.99 -5.71
CA ILE A 79 -18.69 12.69 -4.59
C ILE A 79 -20.07 12.11 -4.34
N THR A 80 -20.88 11.93 -5.39
CA THR A 80 -22.23 11.36 -5.27
C THR A 80 -22.21 9.94 -4.70
N LEU A 81 -21.27 9.09 -5.14
CA LEU A 81 -21.13 7.74 -4.63
C LEU A 81 -20.75 7.73 -3.13
N ILE A 82 -19.85 8.63 -2.73
CA ILE A 82 -19.45 8.77 -1.31
C ILE A 82 -20.60 9.27 -0.46
N GLU A 83 -21.31 10.31 -0.88
CA GLU A 83 -22.45 10.90 -0.15
C GLU A 83 -23.60 9.90 0.03
N ASN A 84 -23.81 9.02 -0.97
CA ASN A 84 -24.82 7.98 -0.91
C ASN A 84 -24.32 6.70 -0.20
N ASN A 85 -23.06 6.65 0.26
CA ASN A 85 -22.41 5.46 0.81
C ASN A 85 -22.50 4.25 -0.16
N ASP A 86 -22.45 4.52 -1.46
CA ASP A 86 -22.51 3.52 -2.53
C ASP A 86 -21.12 2.95 -2.80
N ARG A 87 -20.78 1.93 -2.01
CA ARG A 87 -19.47 1.25 -2.05
C ARG A 87 -19.31 0.40 -3.31
N ASP A 88 -20.37 -0.27 -3.70
CA ASP A 88 -20.34 -1.14 -4.88
C ASP A 88 -20.14 -0.30 -6.14
N GLY A 89 -20.85 0.81 -6.26
CA GLY A 89 -20.66 1.77 -7.35
C GLY A 89 -19.24 2.36 -7.40
N LEU A 90 -18.65 2.66 -6.23
CA LEU A 90 -17.28 3.15 -6.19
C LEU A 90 -16.27 2.07 -6.57
N ARG A 91 -16.44 0.83 -6.10
CA ARG A 91 -15.60 -0.31 -6.49
C ARG A 91 -15.65 -0.53 -7.99
N ASP A 92 -16.85 -0.62 -8.57
CA ASP A 92 -17.04 -0.81 -10.01
C ASP A 92 -16.37 0.31 -10.83
N LEU A 93 -16.46 1.55 -10.34
CA LEU A 93 -15.81 2.69 -10.97
C LEU A 93 -14.28 2.60 -10.91
N LEU A 94 -13.71 2.20 -9.76
CA LEU A 94 -12.28 2.00 -9.59
C LEU A 94 -11.74 0.85 -10.46
N GLU A 95 -12.48 -0.26 -10.57
CA GLU A 95 -12.13 -1.39 -11.44
C GLU A 95 -12.20 -0.99 -12.91
N SER A 96 -13.29 -0.36 -13.35
CA SER A 96 -13.48 0.06 -14.76
C SER A 96 -12.46 1.07 -15.25
N THR A 97 -11.90 1.88 -14.35
CA THR A 97 -10.83 2.86 -14.66
C THR A 97 -9.43 2.26 -14.60
N GLY A 98 -9.27 0.99 -14.23
CA GLY A 98 -7.97 0.35 -14.02
C GLY A 98 -7.19 0.88 -12.81
N SER A 99 -7.81 1.67 -11.95
CA SER A 99 -7.14 2.33 -10.82
C SER A 99 -6.74 1.35 -9.73
N VAL A 100 -7.50 0.26 -9.58
CA VAL A 100 -7.16 -0.88 -8.71
C VAL A 100 -5.87 -1.54 -9.18
N GLN A 101 -5.78 -1.88 -10.46
CA GLN A 101 -4.59 -2.50 -11.04
C GLN A 101 -3.35 -1.61 -10.90
N CYS A 102 -3.47 -0.32 -11.18
CA CYS A 102 -2.37 0.64 -10.98
C CYS A 102 -1.89 0.70 -9.51
N ALA A 103 -2.81 0.59 -8.54
CA ALA A 103 -2.42 0.58 -7.14
C ALA A 103 -1.67 -0.71 -6.77
N TYR A 104 -2.06 -1.87 -7.28
CA TYR A 104 -1.32 -3.13 -7.11
C TYR A 104 0.07 -3.08 -7.72
N GLU A 105 0.20 -2.55 -8.92
CA GLU A 105 1.49 -2.38 -9.59
C GLU A 105 2.43 -1.50 -8.75
N GLU A 106 1.92 -0.44 -8.12
CA GLU A 106 2.72 0.41 -7.24
C GLU A 106 3.18 -0.33 -5.98
N VAL A 107 2.33 -1.17 -5.38
CA VAL A 107 2.75 -2.05 -4.27
C VAL A 107 3.94 -2.92 -4.71
N GLY A 108 3.84 -3.56 -5.88
CA GLY A 108 4.93 -4.37 -6.44
C GLY A 108 6.22 -3.58 -6.61
N VAL A 109 6.16 -2.40 -7.21
CA VAL A 109 7.32 -1.52 -7.41
C VAL A 109 7.97 -1.13 -6.07
N LEU A 110 7.17 -0.82 -5.05
CA LEU A 110 7.68 -0.47 -3.72
C LEU A 110 8.36 -1.65 -3.04
N VAL A 111 7.76 -2.83 -3.09
CA VAL A 111 8.34 -4.07 -2.53
C VAL A 111 9.64 -4.43 -3.23
N ASP A 112 9.69 -4.39 -4.56
CA ASP A 112 10.90 -4.66 -5.34
C ASP A 112 12.02 -3.65 -5.03
N SER A 113 11.68 -2.36 -4.95
CA SER A 113 12.63 -1.30 -4.57
C SER A 113 13.22 -1.53 -3.19
N ALA A 114 12.37 -1.87 -2.22
CA ALA A 114 12.76 -2.12 -0.84
C ALA A 114 13.69 -3.33 -0.73
N THR A 115 13.28 -4.48 -1.27
CA THR A 115 14.05 -5.72 -1.21
C THR A 115 15.39 -5.62 -1.94
N LYS A 116 15.42 -5.00 -3.12
CA LYS A 116 16.65 -4.74 -3.87
C LYS A 116 17.62 -3.84 -3.09
N GLY A 117 17.09 -2.80 -2.44
CA GLY A 117 17.88 -1.87 -1.64
C GLY A 117 18.57 -2.55 -0.45
N ILE A 118 17.87 -3.44 0.27
CA ILE A 118 18.44 -4.22 1.36
C ILE A 118 19.50 -5.19 0.85
N LYS A 119 19.17 -6.03 -0.14
CA LYS A 119 20.09 -7.04 -0.69
C LYS A 119 21.44 -6.47 -1.13
N GLN A 120 21.48 -5.19 -1.54
CA GLN A 120 22.72 -4.49 -1.92
C GLN A 120 23.55 -3.99 -0.73
N CYS A 121 22.98 -3.84 0.45
CA CYS A 121 23.63 -3.17 1.58
C CYS A 121 23.79 -4.07 2.81
N VAL A 122 22.93 -5.07 2.95
CA VAL A 122 22.89 -5.96 4.11
C VAL A 122 22.70 -7.39 3.61
N GLN A 123 23.64 -8.26 3.91
CA GLN A 123 23.60 -9.67 3.50
C GLN A 123 23.76 -10.55 4.74
N ASN A 124 22.67 -10.89 5.36
CA ASN A 124 22.60 -11.82 6.50
C ASN A 124 21.17 -12.40 6.59
N ASP A 125 21.01 -13.43 7.42
CA ASP A 125 19.74 -14.15 7.62
C ASP A 125 18.58 -13.19 7.96
N ALA A 126 18.83 -12.15 8.76
CA ALA A 126 17.80 -11.18 9.13
C ALA A 126 17.32 -10.36 7.92
N SER A 127 18.22 -10.00 6.99
CA SER A 127 17.86 -9.30 5.77
C SER A 127 17.07 -10.17 4.79
N GLU A 128 17.36 -11.47 4.74
CA GLU A 128 16.58 -12.45 3.97
C GLU A 128 15.16 -12.60 4.54
N GLN A 129 15.03 -12.72 5.86
CA GLN A 129 13.73 -12.78 6.51
C GLN A 129 12.89 -11.51 6.27
N LEU A 130 13.51 -10.34 6.31
CA LEU A 130 12.83 -9.07 5.99
C LEU A 130 12.36 -9.02 4.52
N CYS A 131 13.16 -9.53 3.59
CA CYS A 131 12.75 -9.63 2.19
C CYS A 131 11.57 -10.58 1.99
N LEU A 132 11.60 -11.77 2.63
CA LEU A 132 10.50 -12.72 2.59
C LEU A 132 9.21 -12.13 3.18
N LEU A 133 9.31 -11.39 4.29
CA LEU A 133 8.18 -10.70 4.88
C LEU A 133 7.61 -9.62 3.94
N ALA A 134 8.47 -8.87 3.29
CA ALA A 134 8.06 -7.86 2.30
C ALA A 134 7.36 -8.48 1.10
N GLU A 135 7.86 -9.61 0.59
CA GLU A 135 7.27 -10.33 -0.54
C GLU A 135 5.86 -10.85 -0.23
N GLN A 136 5.55 -11.16 1.04
CA GLN A 136 4.18 -11.53 1.45
C GLN A 136 3.15 -10.43 1.21
N ILE A 137 3.57 -9.17 1.16
CA ILE A 137 2.67 -8.06 0.82
C ILE A 137 2.15 -8.21 -0.61
N ASN A 138 2.94 -8.74 -1.55
CA ASN A 138 2.51 -8.99 -2.92
C ASN A 138 1.59 -10.21 -3.09
N THR A 139 1.71 -11.22 -2.21
CA THR A 139 1.10 -12.53 -2.45
C THR A 139 -0.28 -12.72 -1.83
N THR A 140 -0.72 -11.84 -0.95
CA THR A 140 -1.98 -12.01 -0.21
C THR A 140 -3.11 -11.22 -0.86
N ILE A 141 -3.62 -11.73 -1.98
CA ILE A 141 -4.97 -11.43 -2.51
C ILE A 141 -5.48 -12.67 -3.21
#